data_cf745ce4265aa9eda0baf169520a5050
#
_entry.id   cf745ce4265aa9eda0baf169520a5050
#
_cell.length_a   1.000
_cell.length_b   1.000
_cell.length_c   1.000
_cell.angle_alpha   90.00
_cell.angle_beta   90.00
_cell.angle_gamma   90.00
#
_symmetry.space_group_name_H-M   'P 1'
#
loop_
_entity.id
_entity.type
_entity.pdbx_description
1 polymer ?
#
loop_
_entity_poly.entity_id
_entity_poly.type
_entity_poly.pdbx_seq_one_letter_code
_entity_poly.pdbx_strand_id
1 'polypeptide(L)'
;MKPSLVLVGLIAWLVSGCGFTSSAPGEGVVFARFGDVDMKCYPAGFYLYNPFTTSVYHVDVKVQKIDVKADASSRDLQTVTTTIVVNFSIDANKCHELIKNVGIGFAQQIILPAVEEVTKASTALFPVEKVIQERPKLKKEIEDGLKVRLSPYWITVQAVSITNITFSRDFSHAIEQKQVEEQNVQRAEFVRQQAEKEGQRQLALAEGQAKANRLLQESLKSSPEVLQMKALDKWDGKLPQYMGSGSVPFIRLEQGK
;
A
#
# COMPACT_ATOMS: atom_id res chain seq x y z
N MET A 1 -3.20 -79.93 -22.74
CA MET A 1 -3.51 -78.59 -22.24
C MET A 1 -4.61 -77.96 -23.05
N LYS A 2 -5.73 -77.60 -22.48
CA LYS A 2 -6.89 -77.07 -23.22
C LYS A 2 -6.54 -75.70 -23.82
N PRO A 3 -6.68 -75.49 -25.15
CA PRO A 3 -6.31 -74.24 -25.81
C PRO A 3 -7.05 -73.01 -25.26
N SER A 4 -8.18 -73.20 -24.63
CA SER A 4 -8.98 -72.19 -23.98
C SER A 4 -8.28 -71.56 -22.75
N LEU A 5 -7.46 -72.30 -21.97
CA LEU A 5 -6.74 -71.79 -20.82
C LEU A 5 -5.56 -70.90 -21.26
N VAL A 6 -4.89 -71.22 -22.34
CA VAL A 6 -3.81 -70.43 -22.92
C VAL A 6 -4.35 -69.09 -23.45
N LEU A 7 -5.52 -69.14 -24.13
CA LEU A 7 -6.15 -67.93 -24.66
C LEU A 7 -6.64 -67.02 -23.56
N VAL A 8 -7.22 -67.53 -22.48
CA VAL A 8 -7.63 -66.73 -21.29
C VAL A 8 -6.43 -66.14 -20.59
N GLY A 9 -5.31 -66.88 -20.45
CA GLY A 9 -4.07 -66.34 -19.87
C GLY A 9 -3.45 -65.25 -20.73
N LEU A 10 -3.51 -65.33 -22.07
CA LEU A 10 -2.99 -64.32 -22.97
C LEU A 10 -3.85 -63.05 -22.97
N ILE A 11 -5.18 -63.18 -22.86
CA ILE A 11 -6.12 -62.07 -22.72
C ILE A 11 -5.95 -61.41 -21.36
N ALA A 12 -5.80 -62.17 -20.28
CA ALA A 12 -5.53 -61.63 -18.94
C ALA A 12 -4.19 -60.84 -18.88
N TRP A 13 -3.18 -61.33 -19.61
CA TRP A 13 -1.87 -60.66 -19.70
C TRP A 13 -1.93 -59.37 -20.54
N LEU A 14 -2.73 -59.33 -21.60
CA LEU A 14 -2.99 -58.12 -22.42
C LEU A 14 -3.77 -57.05 -21.63
N VAL A 15 -4.72 -57.44 -20.78
CA VAL A 15 -5.52 -56.54 -19.96
C VAL A 15 -4.72 -56.00 -18.78
N SER A 16 -3.74 -56.74 -18.25
CA SER A 16 -2.85 -56.31 -17.15
C SER A 16 -1.88 -55.18 -17.56
N GLY A 17 -1.73 -54.91 -18.86
CA GLY A 17 -0.89 -53.85 -19.40
C GLY A 17 -1.57 -52.49 -19.59
N CYS A 18 -2.87 -52.37 -19.29
CA CYS A 18 -3.58 -51.10 -19.44
C CYS A 18 -3.49 -50.27 -18.17
N GLY A 19 -2.79 -49.13 -18.24
CA GLY A 19 -2.86 -48.06 -17.22
C GLY A 19 -4.13 -47.23 -17.42
N PHE A 20 -4.63 -46.67 -16.36
CA PHE A 20 -5.70 -45.68 -16.39
C PHE A 20 -5.29 -44.41 -15.66
N THR A 21 -5.77 -43.26 -16.11
CA THR A 21 -5.63 -42.00 -15.46
C THR A 21 -6.95 -41.28 -15.45
N SER A 22 -7.22 -40.55 -14.36
CA SER A 22 -8.37 -39.67 -14.27
C SER A 22 -7.87 -38.23 -14.00
N SER A 23 -8.51 -37.27 -14.64
CA SER A 23 -8.20 -35.86 -14.49
C SER A 23 -9.38 -35.12 -13.89
N ALA A 24 -9.12 -34.28 -12.86
CA ALA A 24 -10.13 -33.48 -12.23
C ALA A 24 -10.56 -32.28 -13.10
N PRO A 25 -11.72 -31.67 -12.84
CA PRO A 25 -12.13 -30.45 -13.52
C PRO A 25 -11.07 -29.31 -13.33
N GLY A 26 -10.61 -28.78 -14.47
CA GLY A 26 -9.58 -27.76 -14.51
C GLY A 26 -8.15 -28.28 -14.56
N GLU A 27 -7.96 -29.57 -14.76
CA GLU A 27 -6.69 -30.20 -15.12
C GLU A 27 -6.72 -30.62 -16.60
N GLY A 28 -5.67 -30.28 -17.34
CA GLY A 28 -5.40 -30.81 -18.65
C GLY A 28 -4.47 -32.03 -18.57
N VAL A 29 -4.72 -33.06 -19.38
CA VAL A 29 -3.84 -34.21 -19.49
C VAL A 29 -3.11 -34.15 -20.81
N VAL A 30 -1.81 -34.37 -20.78
CA VAL A 30 -0.96 -34.47 -21.98
C VAL A 30 -0.28 -35.84 -21.98
N PHE A 31 -0.43 -36.55 -23.08
CA PHE A 31 0.21 -37.85 -23.30
C PHE A 31 1.50 -37.67 -24.10
N ALA A 32 2.56 -38.35 -23.69
CA ALA A 32 3.77 -38.46 -24.47
C ALA A 32 4.01 -39.93 -24.80
N ARG A 33 3.95 -40.28 -26.08
CA ARG A 33 4.15 -41.62 -26.58
C ARG A 33 5.55 -41.80 -27.14
N PHE A 34 6.30 -42.75 -26.57
CA PHE A 34 7.70 -42.97 -26.93
C PHE A 34 8.56 -41.67 -26.87
N GLY A 35 8.19 -40.73 -25.97
CA GLY A 35 8.86 -39.46 -25.82
C GLY A 35 8.34 -38.32 -26.70
N ASP A 36 7.46 -38.59 -27.67
CA ASP A 36 6.79 -37.54 -28.44
C ASP A 36 5.48 -37.10 -27.78
N VAL A 37 5.35 -35.79 -27.59
CA VAL A 37 4.17 -35.21 -26.93
C VAL A 37 3.01 -35.09 -27.93
N ASP A 38 1.87 -35.60 -27.55
CA ASP A 38 0.63 -35.49 -28.32
C ASP A 38 0.28 -34.01 -28.57
N MET A 39 -0.19 -33.69 -29.77
CA MET A 39 -0.58 -32.33 -30.16
C MET A 39 -1.92 -31.88 -29.59
N LYS A 40 -2.33 -32.43 -28.45
CA LYS A 40 -3.62 -32.14 -27.85
C LYS A 40 -3.56 -32.16 -26.33
N CYS A 41 -4.19 -31.16 -25.73
CA CYS A 41 -4.57 -31.16 -24.32
C CYS A 41 -5.91 -31.87 -24.17
N TYR A 42 -5.95 -32.90 -23.38
CA TYR A 42 -7.17 -33.62 -23.06
C TYR A 42 -7.83 -32.99 -21.82
N PRO A 43 -9.15 -32.73 -21.90
CA PRO A 43 -9.86 -32.11 -20.76
C PRO A 43 -10.04 -33.12 -19.61
N ALA A 44 -10.70 -32.67 -18.54
CA ALA A 44 -11.09 -33.54 -17.45
C ALA A 44 -11.86 -34.75 -17.93
N GLY A 45 -11.48 -35.93 -17.44
CA GLY A 45 -12.08 -37.19 -17.86
C GLY A 45 -11.31 -38.42 -17.39
N PHE A 46 -11.73 -39.56 -17.89
CA PHE A 46 -11.10 -40.86 -17.66
C PHE A 46 -10.43 -41.33 -18.92
N TYR A 47 -9.17 -41.73 -18.86
CA TYR A 47 -8.37 -42.12 -20.01
C TYR A 47 -7.63 -43.41 -19.72
N LEU A 48 -7.66 -44.31 -20.73
CA LEU A 48 -6.88 -45.53 -20.74
C LEU A 48 -5.63 -45.34 -21.59
N TYR A 49 -4.50 -45.77 -21.09
CA TYR A 49 -3.24 -45.67 -21.80
C TYR A 49 -2.33 -46.86 -21.51
N ASN A 50 -1.32 -47.07 -22.36
CA ASN A 50 -0.32 -48.11 -22.12
C ASN A 50 0.87 -47.53 -21.35
N PRO A 51 1.11 -47.95 -20.10
CA PRO A 51 2.17 -47.37 -19.25
C PRO A 51 3.59 -47.68 -19.75
N PHE A 52 3.76 -48.71 -20.63
CA PHE A 52 5.07 -49.03 -21.17
C PHE A 52 5.49 -48.11 -22.32
N THR A 53 4.56 -47.45 -22.96
CA THR A 53 4.83 -46.64 -24.15
C THR A 53 4.43 -45.17 -23.98
N THR A 54 3.67 -44.85 -22.94
CA THR A 54 3.03 -43.54 -22.80
C THR A 54 3.29 -42.99 -21.41
N SER A 55 3.90 -41.81 -21.32
CA SER A 55 3.97 -41.00 -20.14
C SER A 55 2.80 -40.03 -20.08
N VAL A 56 2.27 -39.77 -18.87
CA VAL A 56 1.13 -38.90 -18.65
C VAL A 56 1.55 -37.71 -17.83
N TYR A 57 1.26 -36.50 -18.31
CA TYR A 57 1.52 -35.24 -17.62
C TYR A 57 0.19 -34.57 -17.27
N HIS A 58 0.03 -34.23 -16.00
CA HIS A 58 -1.10 -33.46 -15.50
C HIS A 58 -0.71 -32.02 -15.41
N VAL A 59 -1.47 -31.12 -16.02
CA VAL A 59 -1.25 -29.68 -16.04
C VAL A 59 -2.48 -29.00 -15.46
N ASP A 60 -2.30 -28.28 -14.34
CA ASP A 60 -3.38 -27.48 -13.79
C ASP A 60 -3.54 -26.20 -14.65
N VAL A 61 -4.71 -26.08 -15.30
CA VAL A 61 -5.06 -24.92 -16.16
C VAL A 61 -5.88 -23.87 -15.42
N LYS A 62 -6.22 -24.10 -14.15
CA LYS A 62 -6.86 -23.11 -13.29
C LYS A 62 -5.94 -21.93 -13.02
N VAL A 63 -6.48 -20.91 -12.41
CA VAL A 63 -5.67 -19.78 -11.92
C VAL A 63 -4.81 -20.27 -10.78
N GLN A 64 -3.51 -20.20 -10.98
CA GLN A 64 -2.47 -20.53 -10.01
C GLN A 64 -1.83 -19.24 -9.48
N LYS A 65 -1.18 -19.35 -8.35
CA LYS A 65 -0.48 -18.26 -7.67
C LYS A 65 0.98 -18.63 -7.48
N ILE A 66 1.87 -17.69 -7.77
CA ILE A 66 3.28 -17.79 -7.43
C ILE A 66 3.74 -16.51 -6.70
N ASP A 67 4.48 -16.69 -5.62
CA ASP A 67 5.08 -15.61 -4.84
C ASP A 67 6.57 -15.55 -5.18
N VAL A 68 7.03 -14.40 -5.67
CA VAL A 68 8.42 -14.20 -6.08
C VAL A 68 9.01 -13.02 -5.32
N LYS A 69 10.13 -13.23 -4.67
CA LYS A 69 10.93 -12.18 -4.06
C LYS A 69 12.00 -11.73 -5.06
N ALA A 70 11.96 -10.47 -5.46
CA ALA A 70 12.90 -9.88 -6.39
C ALA A 70 13.66 -8.72 -5.73
N ASP A 71 14.99 -8.74 -5.86
CA ASP A 71 15.85 -7.63 -5.51
C ASP A 71 16.11 -6.82 -6.78
N ALA A 72 15.76 -5.54 -6.75
CA ALA A 72 15.88 -4.63 -7.87
C ALA A 72 16.60 -3.35 -7.44
N SER A 73 17.12 -2.61 -8.41
CA SER A 73 17.65 -1.27 -8.18
C SER A 73 16.70 -0.24 -8.78
N SER A 74 16.42 0.82 -8.02
CA SER A 74 15.69 1.98 -8.53
C SER A 74 16.56 2.79 -9.52
N ARG A 75 15.96 3.78 -10.18
CA ARG A 75 16.68 4.71 -11.06
C ARG A 75 17.80 5.47 -10.33
N ASP A 76 17.65 5.67 -9.02
CA ASP A 76 18.62 6.36 -8.16
C ASP A 76 19.64 5.37 -7.54
N LEU A 77 19.75 4.17 -8.11
CA LEU A 77 20.67 3.11 -7.69
C LEU A 77 20.45 2.63 -6.24
N GLN A 78 19.25 2.84 -5.68
CA GLN A 78 18.89 2.31 -4.37
C GLN A 78 18.37 0.89 -4.49
N THR A 79 18.81 0.01 -3.59
CA THR A 79 18.35 -1.37 -3.55
C THR A 79 16.92 -1.42 -2.98
N VAL A 80 16.03 -2.04 -3.74
CA VAL A 80 14.62 -2.26 -3.39
C VAL A 80 14.33 -3.74 -3.45
N THR A 81 13.98 -4.34 -2.33
CA THR A 81 13.49 -5.73 -2.27
C THR A 81 11.97 -5.72 -2.35
N THR A 82 11.43 -6.40 -3.35
CA THR A 82 9.99 -6.43 -3.61
C THR A 82 9.49 -7.87 -3.61
N THR A 83 8.36 -8.15 -2.95
CA THR A 83 7.65 -9.42 -3.07
C THR A 83 6.45 -9.23 -3.98
N ILE A 84 6.41 -10.00 -5.06
CA ILE A 84 5.39 -9.93 -6.09
C ILE A 84 4.63 -11.24 -6.13
N VAL A 85 3.32 -11.14 -6.11
CA VAL A 85 2.38 -12.25 -6.29
C VAL A 85 1.83 -12.16 -7.69
N VAL A 86 2.03 -13.21 -8.46
CA VAL A 86 1.51 -13.33 -9.83
C VAL A 86 0.45 -14.42 -9.87
N ASN A 87 -0.74 -14.05 -10.27
CA ASN A 87 -1.81 -14.97 -10.60
C ASN A 87 -1.80 -15.21 -12.11
N PHE A 88 -1.67 -16.46 -12.50
CA PHE A 88 -1.58 -16.85 -13.90
C PHE A 88 -2.41 -18.10 -14.17
N SER A 89 -2.73 -18.32 -15.41
CA SER A 89 -3.37 -19.54 -15.89
C SER A 89 -2.72 -19.99 -17.18
N ILE A 90 -2.80 -21.28 -17.47
CA ILE A 90 -2.29 -21.87 -18.70
C ILE A 90 -3.46 -22.01 -19.68
N ASP A 91 -3.21 -21.73 -20.96
CA ASP A 91 -4.23 -21.97 -22.01
C ASP A 91 -4.52 -23.45 -22.10
N ALA A 92 -5.76 -23.84 -21.80
CA ALA A 92 -6.22 -25.21 -21.82
C ALA A 92 -6.09 -25.88 -23.20
N ASN A 93 -6.09 -25.10 -24.28
CA ASN A 93 -5.93 -25.64 -25.64
C ASN A 93 -4.47 -25.83 -26.05
N LYS A 94 -3.54 -25.16 -25.34
CA LYS A 94 -2.11 -25.09 -25.67
C LYS A 94 -1.19 -25.70 -24.62
N CYS A 95 -1.74 -26.37 -23.60
CA CYS A 95 -0.95 -26.97 -22.53
C CYS A 95 0.08 -27.99 -23.04
N HIS A 96 -0.23 -28.68 -24.17
CA HIS A 96 0.69 -29.62 -24.83
C HIS A 96 1.95 -28.91 -25.38
N GLU A 97 1.80 -27.71 -25.93
CA GLU A 97 2.94 -26.90 -26.41
C GLU A 97 3.86 -26.50 -25.26
N LEU A 98 3.27 -26.09 -24.12
CA LEU A 98 4.02 -25.74 -22.91
C LEU A 98 4.82 -26.96 -22.42
N ILE A 99 4.18 -28.15 -22.32
CA ILE A 99 4.87 -29.36 -21.87
C ILE A 99 5.92 -29.81 -22.88
N LYS A 100 5.68 -29.69 -24.18
CA LYS A 100 6.61 -30.06 -25.23
C LYS A 100 7.88 -29.20 -25.20
N ASN A 101 7.73 -27.88 -25.01
CA ASN A 101 8.83 -26.93 -25.15
C ASN A 101 9.57 -26.69 -23.84
N VAL A 102 8.88 -26.79 -22.69
CA VAL A 102 9.40 -26.42 -21.37
C VAL A 102 9.35 -27.57 -20.36
N GLY A 103 8.28 -28.37 -20.41
CA GLY A 103 8.03 -29.43 -19.42
C GLY A 103 7.23 -28.95 -18.22
N ILE A 104 7.14 -29.81 -17.18
CA ILE A 104 6.39 -29.53 -15.95
C ILE A 104 7.05 -28.45 -15.08
N GLY A 105 8.35 -28.18 -15.27
CA GLY A 105 9.12 -27.18 -14.51
C GLY A 105 8.93 -25.73 -14.97
N PHE A 106 7.91 -25.42 -15.78
CA PHE A 106 7.69 -24.12 -16.40
C PHE A 106 7.64 -22.96 -15.38
N ALA A 107 7.16 -23.21 -14.15
CA ALA A 107 7.09 -22.19 -13.12
C ALA A 107 8.48 -21.70 -12.71
N GLN A 108 9.42 -22.62 -12.48
CA GLN A 108 10.80 -22.32 -12.11
C GLN A 108 11.65 -21.87 -13.27
N GLN A 109 11.41 -22.42 -14.47
CA GLN A 109 12.24 -22.18 -15.65
C GLN A 109 11.83 -20.92 -16.43
N ILE A 110 10.57 -20.55 -16.42
CA ILE A 110 10.04 -19.44 -17.22
C ILE A 110 9.43 -18.34 -16.36
N ILE A 111 8.49 -18.69 -15.44
CA ILE A 111 7.73 -17.65 -14.71
C ILE A 111 8.62 -16.91 -13.73
N LEU A 112 9.38 -17.64 -12.91
CA LEU A 112 10.22 -17.04 -11.87
C LEU A 112 11.28 -16.10 -12.47
N PRO A 113 12.10 -16.49 -13.46
CA PRO A 113 13.06 -15.57 -14.10
C PRO A 113 12.37 -14.40 -14.81
N ALA A 114 11.22 -14.62 -15.45
CA ALA A 114 10.48 -13.55 -16.11
C ALA A 114 10.00 -12.50 -15.11
N VAL A 115 9.46 -12.92 -13.95
CA VAL A 115 9.02 -12.00 -12.89
C VAL A 115 10.20 -11.21 -12.36
N GLU A 116 11.34 -11.86 -12.08
CA GLU A 116 12.53 -11.16 -11.61
C GLU A 116 13.05 -10.15 -12.64
N GLU A 117 13.18 -10.54 -13.90
CA GLU A 117 13.67 -9.68 -14.97
C GLU A 117 12.78 -8.46 -15.18
N VAL A 118 11.47 -8.68 -15.34
CA VAL A 118 10.50 -7.60 -15.56
C VAL A 118 10.43 -6.67 -14.36
N THR A 119 10.48 -7.22 -13.14
CA THR A 119 10.48 -6.42 -11.92
C THR A 119 11.72 -5.52 -11.86
N LYS A 120 12.91 -6.06 -12.13
CA LYS A 120 14.14 -5.29 -12.15
C LYS A 120 14.09 -4.18 -13.21
N ALA A 121 13.63 -4.51 -14.41
CA ALA A 121 13.49 -3.54 -15.50
C ALA A 121 12.48 -2.42 -15.17
N SER A 122 11.30 -2.79 -14.67
CA SER A 122 10.26 -1.82 -14.31
C SER A 122 10.67 -0.94 -13.13
N THR A 123 11.30 -1.50 -12.10
CA THR A 123 11.75 -0.73 -10.93
C THR A 123 12.82 0.29 -11.30
N ALA A 124 13.71 -0.04 -12.23
CA ALA A 124 14.77 0.86 -12.71
C ALA A 124 14.25 2.11 -13.43
N LEU A 125 12.98 2.14 -13.86
CA LEU A 125 12.37 3.30 -14.48
C LEU A 125 11.96 4.37 -13.46
N PHE A 126 11.75 3.98 -12.18
CA PHE A 126 11.23 4.85 -11.14
C PHE A 126 12.32 5.25 -10.14
N PRO A 127 12.37 6.55 -9.73
CA PRO A 127 13.11 6.92 -8.54
C PRO A 127 12.49 6.25 -7.31
N VAL A 128 13.30 5.97 -6.30
CA VAL A 128 12.87 5.21 -5.12
C VAL A 128 11.65 5.83 -4.40
N GLU A 129 11.57 7.16 -4.31
CA GLU A 129 10.43 7.87 -3.73
C GLU A 129 9.12 7.59 -4.50
N LYS A 130 9.21 7.51 -5.84
CA LYS A 130 8.06 7.23 -6.70
C LYS A 130 7.64 5.76 -6.71
N VAL A 131 8.52 4.84 -6.40
CA VAL A 131 8.17 3.41 -6.22
C VAL A 131 7.05 3.25 -5.19
N ILE A 132 7.05 4.08 -4.14
CA ILE A 132 6.00 4.08 -3.11
C ILE A 132 4.78 4.88 -3.56
N GLN A 133 5.00 6.12 -4.03
CA GLN A 133 3.93 7.06 -4.35
C GLN A 133 3.13 6.65 -5.59
N GLU A 134 3.81 6.12 -6.61
CA GLU A 134 3.23 5.72 -7.89
C GLU A 134 3.11 4.19 -8.03
N ARG A 135 2.91 3.48 -6.92
CA ARG A 135 2.76 2.02 -6.87
C ARG A 135 1.77 1.44 -7.90
N PRO A 136 0.62 2.08 -8.19
CA PRO A 136 -0.28 1.60 -9.24
C PRO A 136 0.34 1.60 -10.64
N LYS A 137 1.19 2.59 -10.96
CA LYS A 137 1.90 2.66 -12.24
C LYS A 137 2.96 1.57 -12.34
N LEU A 138 3.76 1.40 -11.29
CA LEU A 138 4.76 0.32 -11.23
C LEU A 138 4.10 -1.06 -11.39
N LYS A 139 2.97 -1.30 -10.69
CA LYS A 139 2.19 -2.52 -10.84
C LYS A 139 1.78 -2.76 -12.29
N LYS A 140 1.24 -1.74 -12.95
CA LYS A 140 0.80 -1.82 -14.34
C LYS A 140 1.96 -2.13 -15.27
N GLU A 141 3.10 -1.46 -15.10
CA GLU A 141 4.30 -1.70 -15.91
C GLU A 141 4.79 -3.14 -15.78
N ILE A 142 4.83 -3.68 -14.55
CA ILE A 142 5.17 -5.08 -14.30
C ILE A 142 4.16 -6.03 -14.94
N GLU A 143 2.86 -5.74 -14.82
CA GLU A 143 1.79 -6.57 -15.37
C GLU A 143 1.87 -6.61 -16.90
N ASP A 144 2.01 -5.47 -17.55
CA ASP A 144 2.11 -5.36 -19.01
C ASP A 144 3.40 -6.03 -19.52
N GLY A 145 4.52 -5.84 -18.84
CA GLY A 145 5.78 -6.50 -19.16
C GLY A 145 5.69 -8.03 -19.03
N LEU A 146 5.05 -8.54 -17.98
CA LEU A 146 4.85 -9.97 -17.78
C LEU A 146 3.91 -10.58 -18.83
N LYS A 147 2.82 -9.87 -19.21
CA LYS A 147 1.92 -10.32 -20.29
C LYS A 147 2.68 -10.52 -21.60
N VAL A 148 3.52 -9.57 -21.96
CA VAL A 148 4.34 -9.65 -23.17
C VAL A 148 5.35 -10.80 -23.07
N ARG A 149 6.02 -10.96 -21.93
CA ARG A 149 7.08 -11.94 -21.73
C ARG A 149 6.57 -13.38 -21.66
N LEU A 150 5.38 -13.61 -21.08
CA LEU A 150 4.81 -14.94 -20.85
C LEU A 150 3.88 -15.41 -21.96
N SER A 151 3.34 -14.50 -22.79
CA SER A 151 2.46 -14.82 -23.91
C SER A 151 3.02 -15.86 -24.89
N PRO A 152 4.33 -15.87 -25.27
CA PRO A 152 4.88 -16.89 -26.17
C PRO A 152 4.85 -18.31 -25.61
N TYR A 153 4.68 -18.44 -24.28
CA TYR A 153 4.61 -19.72 -23.58
C TYR A 153 3.17 -20.14 -23.22
N TRP A 154 2.16 -19.48 -23.80
CA TRP A 154 0.73 -19.75 -23.56
C TRP A 154 0.33 -19.61 -22.08
N ILE A 155 1.06 -18.77 -21.34
CA ILE A 155 0.77 -18.43 -19.97
C ILE A 155 0.10 -17.06 -19.95
N THR A 156 -1.13 -17.02 -19.42
CA THR A 156 -1.91 -15.79 -19.29
C THR A 156 -1.79 -15.22 -17.88
N VAL A 157 -1.26 -14.01 -17.75
CA VAL A 157 -1.21 -13.29 -16.49
C VAL A 157 -2.58 -12.67 -16.21
N GLN A 158 -3.22 -13.11 -15.13
CA GLN A 158 -4.54 -12.63 -14.70
C GLN A 158 -4.43 -11.36 -13.85
N ALA A 159 -3.53 -11.39 -12.88
CA ALA A 159 -3.29 -10.25 -11.99
C ALA A 159 -1.88 -10.30 -11.43
N VAL A 160 -1.34 -9.12 -11.15
CA VAL A 160 -0.08 -8.94 -10.42
C VAL A 160 -0.37 -8.15 -9.15
N SER A 161 0.21 -8.54 -8.04
CA SER A 161 0.10 -7.81 -6.77
C SER A 161 1.48 -7.64 -6.16
N ILE A 162 1.82 -6.40 -5.83
CA ILE A 162 3.03 -6.09 -5.08
C ILE A 162 2.65 -6.17 -3.61
N THR A 163 3.17 -7.13 -2.85
CA THR A 163 2.77 -7.35 -1.45
C THR A 163 3.67 -6.60 -0.48
N ASN A 164 4.97 -6.61 -0.73
CA ASN A 164 5.94 -5.96 0.14
C ASN A 164 6.97 -5.19 -0.70
N ILE A 165 7.38 -4.02 -0.18
CA ILE A 165 8.49 -3.23 -0.71
C ILE A 165 9.35 -2.85 0.49
N THR A 166 10.60 -3.26 0.48
CA THR A 166 11.57 -2.99 1.55
C THR A 166 12.80 -2.29 0.94
N PHE A 167 13.30 -1.30 1.63
CA PHE A 167 14.48 -0.53 1.23
C PHE A 167 15.70 -0.90 2.07
N SER A 168 16.88 -0.47 1.64
CA SER A 168 18.08 -0.60 2.45
C SER A 168 17.93 0.17 3.78
N ARG A 169 18.62 -0.31 4.83
CA ARG A 169 18.57 0.34 6.16
C ARG A 169 19.06 1.79 6.10
N ASP A 170 20.14 2.02 5.37
CA ASP A 170 20.73 3.36 5.24
C ASP A 170 19.77 4.34 4.57
N PHE A 171 19.07 3.89 3.52
CA PHE A 171 18.05 4.69 2.87
C PHE A 171 16.85 4.97 3.78
N SER A 172 16.38 3.96 4.52
CA SER A 172 15.27 4.14 5.47
C SER A 172 15.62 5.18 6.54
N HIS A 173 16.83 5.11 7.12
CA HIS A 173 17.29 6.11 8.09
C HIS A 173 17.43 7.52 7.48
N ALA A 174 17.93 7.63 6.24
CA ALA A 174 18.05 8.92 5.58
C ALA A 174 16.66 9.57 5.33
N ILE A 175 15.66 8.77 4.95
CA ILE A 175 14.28 9.24 4.77
C ILE A 175 13.67 9.65 6.11
N GLU A 176 13.86 8.85 7.18
CA GLU A 176 13.40 9.21 8.52
C GLU A 176 14.00 10.54 8.98
N GLN A 177 15.30 10.74 8.82
CA GLN A 177 15.97 12.01 9.14
C GLN A 177 15.40 13.18 8.33
N LYS A 178 15.25 13.00 7.01
CA LYS A 178 14.65 14.02 6.15
C LYS A 178 13.23 14.38 6.62
N GLN A 179 12.40 13.40 6.96
CA GLN A 179 11.05 13.64 7.46
C GLN A 179 11.05 14.39 8.81
N VAL A 180 11.97 14.05 9.71
CA VAL A 180 12.13 14.76 11.00
C VAL A 180 12.51 16.21 10.75
N GLU A 181 13.47 16.49 9.86
CA GLU A 181 13.87 17.85 9.52
C GLU A 181 12.72 18.64 8.84
N GLU A 182 12.01 18.05 7.92
CA GLU A 182 10.83 18.68 7.30
C GLU A 182 9.75 19.01 8.33
N GLN A 183 9.50 18.11 9.29
CA GLN A 183 8.57 18.37 10.39
C GLN A 183 9.07 19.47 11.32
N ASN A 184 10.37 19.54 11.60
CA ASN A 184 10.97 20.60 12.40
C ASN A 184 10.82 21.96 11.73
N VAL A 185 11.05 22.04 10.41
CA VAL A 185 10.84 23.27 9.62
C VAL A 185 9.37 23.70 9.67
N GLN A 186 8.44 22.76 9.46
CA GLN A 186 7.00 23.07 9.56
C GLN A 186 6.59 23.53 10.95
N ARG A 187 7.14 22.91 12.00
CA ARG A 187 6.90 23.31 13.40
C ARG A 187 7.44 24.71 13.67
N ALA A 188 8.66 25.01 13.22
CA ALA A 188 9.25 26.34 13.39
C ALA A 188 8.41 27.42 12.67
N GLU A 189 7.94 27.15 11.48
CA GLU A 189 7.06 28.06 10.74
C GLU A 189 5.72 28.27 11.45
N PHE A 190 5.13 27.19 11.97
CA PHE A 190 3.90 27.28 12.77
C PHE A 190 4.08 28.12 14.02
N VAL A 191 5.18 27.93 14.77
CA VAL A 191 5.53 28.72 15.97
C VAL A 191 5.72 30.19 15.61
N ARG A 192 6.40 30.49 14.49
CA ARG A 192 6.56 31.85 13.98
C ARG A 192 5.21 32.50 13.68
N GLN A 193 4.33 31.83 12.97
CA GLN A 193 2.98 32.33 12.65
C GLN A 193 2.13 32.51 13.91
N GLN A 194 2.25 31.64 14.88
CA GLN A 194 1.55 31.75 16.16
C GLN A 194 2.04 32.97 16.95
N ALA A 195 3.36 33.18 17.01
CA ALA A 195 3.94 34.35 17.67
C ALA A 195 3.53 35.68 17.02
N GLU A 196 3.47 35.69 15.68
CA GLU A 196 3.01 36.86 14.92
C GLU A 196 1.52 37.16 15.19
N LYS A 197 0.65 36.17 15.19
CA LYS A 197 -0.76 36.32 15.52
C LYS A 197 -0.99 36.74 16.94
N GLU A 198 -0.18 36.22 17.89
CA GLU A 198 -0.24 36.63 19.28
C GLU A 198 0.21 38.09 19.45
N GLY A 199 1.27 38.52 18.76
CA GLY A 199 1.68 39.92 18.71
C GLY A 199 0.57 40.83 18.15
N GLN A 200 -0.07 40.45 17.07
CA GLN A 200 -1.21 41.21 16.50
C GLN A 200 -2.38 41.26 17.48
N ARG A 201 -2.68 40.14 18.18
CA ARG A 201 -3.72 40.11 19.23
C ARG A 201 -3.41 41.06 20.37
N GLN A 202 -2.19 41.07 20.85
CA GLN A 202 -1.77 41.97 21.92
C GLN A 202 -1.84 43.45 21.52
N LEU A 203 -1.42 43.74 20.27
CA LEU A 203 -1.54 45.07 19.69
C LEU A 203 -3.00 45.53 19.63
N ALA A 204 -3.89 44.68 19.10
CA ALA A 204 -5.32 44.99 19.00
C ALA A 204 -5.97 45.16 20.37
N LEU A 205 -5.57 44.40 21.38
CA LEU A 205 -6.02 44.58 22.78
C LEU A 205 -5.54 45.90 23.36
N ALA A 206 -4.26 46.24 23.15
CA ALA A 206 -3.70 47.49 23.60
C ALA A 206 -4.37 48.73 22.95
N GLU A 207 -4.61 48.68 21.65
CA GLU A 207 -5.35 49.71 20.93
C GLU A 207 -6.79 49.82 21.43
N GLY A 208 -7.47 48.68 21.64
CA GLY A 208 -8.80 48.64 22.22
C GLY A 208 -8.87 49.28 23.60
N GLN A 209 -7.90 48.97 24.46
CA GLN A 209 -7.79 49.57 25.82
C GLN A 209 -7.48 51.06 25.74
N ALA A 210 -6.57 51.49 24.87
CA ALA A 210 -6.27 52.91 24.67
C ALA A 210 -7.50 53.71 24.21
N LYS A 211 -8.25 53.13 23.26
CA LYS A 211 -9.52 53.72 22.76
C LYS A 211 -10.57 53.80 23.87
N ALA A 212 -10.74 52.72 24.62
CA ALA A 212 -11.64 52.71 25.79
C ALA A 212 -11.26 53.74 26.84
N ASN A 213 -9.96 53.89 27.16
CA ASN A 213 -9.48 54.87 28.08
C ASN A 213 -9.69 56.32 27.59
N ARG A 214 -9.51 56.58 26.27
CA ARG A 214 -9.79 57.91 25.70
C ARG A 214 -11.30 58.25 25.81
N LEU A 215 -12.17 57.31 25.44
CA LEU A 215 -13.63 57.50 25.55
C LEU A 215 -14.06 57.72 27.01
N LEU A 216 -13.42 57.01 27.94
CA LEU A 216 -13.64 57.21 29.36
C LEU A 216 -13.19 58.61 29.82
N GLN A 217 -12.03 59.05 29.36
CA GLN A 217 -11.51 60.38 29.70
C GLN A 217 -12.39 61.52 29.14
N GLU A 218 -12.92 61.37 27.93
CA GLU A 218 -13.89 62.31 27.34
C GLU A 218 -15.21 62.30 28.12
N SER A 219 -15.71 61.15 28.51
CA SER A 219 -16.92 61.02 29.32
C SER A 219 -16.76 61.63 30.69
N LEU A 220 -15.60 61.50 31.32
CA LEU A 220 -15.29 62.13 32.63
C LEU A 220 -15.14 63.65 32.56
N LYS A 221 -14.71 64.20 31.42
CA LYS A 221 -14.67 65.65 31.18
C LYS A 221 -16.07 66.25 31.03
N SER A 222 -16.98 65.52 30.42
CA SER A 222 -18.36 65.95 30.13
C SER A 222 -19.31 65.76 31.33
N SER A 223 -19.03 64.80 32.24
CA SER A 223 -19.92 64.46 33.37
C SER A 223 -19.12 63.99 34.60
N PRO A 224 -18.83 64.84 35.55
CA PRO A 224 -18.08 64.46 36.80
C PRO A 224 -18.77 63.38 37.63
N GLU A 225 -20.09 63.24 37.47
CA GLU A 225 -20.93 62.22 38.15
C GLU A 225 -20.53 60.78 37.80
N VAL A 226 -19.96 60.54 36.62
CA VAL A 226 -19.46 59.21 36.17
C VAL A 226 -18.28 58.72 37.03
N LEU A 227 -17.49 59.63 37.60
CA LEU A 227 -16.42 59.31 38.57
C LEU A 227 -17.00 58.71 39.85
N GLN A 228 -18.06 59.33 40.36
CA GLN A 228 -18.74 58.84 41.58
C GLN A 228 -19.36 57.45 41.37
N MET A 229 -19.98 57.24 40.22
CA MET A 229 -20.60 55.93 39.87
C MET A 229 -19.52 54.81 39.75
N LYS A 230 -18.37 55.09 39.12
CA LYS A 230 -17.26 54.13 39.05
C LYS A 230 -16.52 53.91 40.37
N ALA A 231 -16.50 54.92 41.27
CA ALA A 231 -15.96 54.75 42.60
C ALA A 231 -16.88 53.82 43.44
N LEU A 232 -18.20 53.92 43.25
CA LEU A 232 -19.18 53.02 43.84
C LEU A 232 -19.10 51.59 43.30
N ASP A 233 -18.90 51.40 41.99
CA ASP A 233 -18.76 50.06 41.34
C ASP A 233 -17.49 49.32 41.80
N LYS A 234 -16.46 50.06 42.18
CA LYS A 234 -15.18 49.48 42.69
C LYS A 234 -15.15 49.36 44.20
N TRP A 235 -16.11 49.87 44.91
CA TRP A 235 -16.13 49.85 46.37
C TRP A 235 -16.59 48.47 46.88
N ASP A 236 -15.77 47.86 47.69
CA ASP A 236 -16.04 46.55 48.32
C ASP A 236 -17.01 46.62 49.53
N GLY A 237 -17.67 47.78 49.76
CA GLY A 237 -18.65 48.00 50.83
C GLY A 237 -18.02 48.19 52.21
N LYS A 238 -16.67 48.21 52.34
CA LYS A 238 -15.98 48.40 53.63
C LYS A 238 -15.47 49.82 53.76
N LEU A 239 -15.78 50.45 54.93
CA LEU A 239 -15.21 51.75 55.25
C LEU A 239 -13.73 51.59 55.60
N PRO A 240 -12.81 52.49 55.11
CA PRO A 240 -11.42 52.46 55.49
C PRO A 240 -11.24 52.71 57.01
N GLN A 241 -10.45 51.84 57.67
CA GLN A 241 -10.26 51.85 59.11
C GLN A 241 -9.46 53.10 59.63
N TYR A 242 -8.88 53.88 58.77
CA TYR A 242 -8.17 55.14 59.12
C TYR A 242 -8.65 56.25 58.19
N MET A 243 -9.45 57.16 58.76
CA MET A 243 -9.81 58.42 58.11
C MET A 243 -8.99 59.56 58.76
N GLY A 244 -8.08 60.14 58.01
CA GLY A 244 -7.49 61.40 58.34
C GLY A 244 -8.54 62.52 58.29
N SER A 245 -8.42 63.52 59.10
CA SER A 245 -9.43 64.58 59.30
C SER A 245 -9.93 65.18 57.95
N GLY A 246 -11.13 64.87 57.61
CA GLY A 246 -11.96 65.83 56.87
C GLY A 246 -12.35 65.49 55.42
N SER A 247 -11.92 64.45 54.72
CA SER A 247 -12.54 64.17 53.45
C SER A 247 -12.37 62.71 52.99
N VAL A 248 -13.50 62.04 52.71
CA VAL A 248 -13.48 60.84 51.92
C VAL A 248 -13.22 61.21 50.47
N PRO A 249 -12.14 60.74 49.84
CA PRO A 249 -11.89 61.01 48.42
C PRO A 249 -13.10 60.58 47.59
N PHE A 250 -13.64 61.50 46.82
CA PHE A 250 -14.72 61.28 45.86
C PHE A 250 -16.17 61.24 46.39
N ILE A 251 -16.44 61.40 47.69
CA ILE A 251 -17.81 61.55 48.21
C ILE A 251 -17.96 62.94 48.84
N ARG A 252 -18.78 63.84 48.27
CA ARG A 252 -19.24 65.07 48.87
C ARG A 252 -20.40 64.79 49.83
N LEU A 253 -20.13 64.74 51.10
CA LEU A 253 -21.24 64.74 52.09
C LEU A 253 -21.82 66.13 52.17
N GLU A 254 -22.97 66.41 51.59
CA GLU A 254 -23.72 67.63 51.86
C GLU A 254 -24.18 67.55 53.30
N GLN A 255 -23.64 68.52 54.11
CA GLN A 255 -24.13 68.71 55.44
C GLN A 255 -25.56 69.30 55.31
N GLY A 256 -26.56 68.53 55.61
CA GLY A 256 -27.94 68.97 55.74
C GLY A 256 -28.04 69.98 56.88
N LYS A 257 -28.64 71.15 56.61
CA LYS A 257 -29.05 72.16 57.55
C LYS A 257 -30.23 71.66 58.36
#